data_2590283db959c8b44dca825be2543bcb
#
_entry.id   2590283db959c8b44dca825be2543bcb
#
_cell.length_a   1.000
_cell.length_b   1.000
_cell.length_c   1.000
_cell.angle_alpha   90.00
_cell.angle_beta   90.00
_cell.angle_gamma   90.00
#
_symmetry.space_group_name_H-M   'P 1'
#
loop_
_entity.id
_entity.type
_entity.pdbx_description
1 polymer ?
#
loop_
_entity_poly.entity_id
_entity_poly.type
_entity_poly.pdbx_seq_one_letter_code
_entity_poly.pdbx_strand_id
1 'polypeptide(L)'
;VVQIEMNVVFEGDIRPPGPEDLAVVADMVGQLAAYHGDTASVTVQELARDILGPDPWVQVLLAEHRGVPVGYAALTPMAQMQFGRRGLDMHHLYVAEGHRGKGVGKALIAASRHVARARGCHYLSVGTHPENRQAQRIYDAMGFERSDPPGPRFRIPLGAEA
;
A
#
# COMPACT_ATOMS: atom_id res chain seq x y z
N VAL A 1 35.94 1.52 -5.92
CA VAL A 1 35.30 2.14 -4.76
C VAL A 1 34.03 1.34 -4.49
N VAL A 2 34.06 0.51 -3.45
CA VAL A 2 32.87 -0.21 -2.99
C VAL A 2 31.97 0.84 -2.34
N GLN A 3 30.88 1.23 -3.00
CA GLN A 3 29.81 1.98 -2.37
C GLN A 3 29.16 1.04 -1.35
N ILE A 4 29.46 1.24 -0.08
CA ILE A 4 28.69 0.65 1.00
C ILE A 4 27.35 1.42 0.97
N GLU A 5 26.33 0.85 0.34
CA GLU A 5 24.96 1.29 0.56
C GLU A 5 24.68 1.07 2.05
N MET A 6 24.72 2.15 2.81
CA MET A 6 24.23 2.12 4.17
C MET A 6 22.74 1.75 4.08
N ASN A 7 22.39 0.57 4.56
CA ASN A 7 21.00 0.17 4.72
C ASN A 7 20.33 1.15 5.68
N VAL A 8 19.63 2.13 5.12
CA VAL A 8 18.85 3.07 5.91
C VAL A 8 17.69 2.32 6.51
N VAL A 9 17.71 2.16 7.84
CA VAL A 9 16.64 1.53 8.60
C VAL A 9 15.66 2.60 9.05
N PHE A 10 14.35 2.37 8.83
CA PHE A 10 13.32 3.27 9.33
C PHE A 10 13.29 3.28 10.86
N GLU A 11 13.43 4.46 11.44
CA GLU A 11 13.39 4.68 12.89
C GLU A 11 11.98 5.11 13.32
N GLY A 12 11.03 4.21 13.23
CA GLY A 12 9.64 4.47 13.60
C GLY A 12 8.87 3.18 13.76
N ASP A 13 7.57 3.30 13.88
CA ASP A 13 6.65 2.19 14.09
C ASP A 13 5.71 1.99 12.92
N ILE A 14 5.34 0.73 12.66
CA ILE A 14 4.28 0.36 11.72
C ILE A 14 3.14 -0.23 12.55
N ARG A 15 1.95 0.33 12.40
CA ARG A 15 0.76 -0.10 13.13
C ARG A 15 -0.51 0.03 12.30
N PRO A 16 -1.61 -0.67 12.65
CA PRO A 16 -2.91 -0.39 12.04
C PRO A 16 -3.41 0.99 12.50
N PRO A 17 -4.19 1.71 11.66
CA PRO A 17 -4.82 2.96 12.05
C PRO A 17 -5.98 2.74 13.01
N GLY A 18 -6.19 3.67 13.92
CA GLY A 18 -7.41 3.81 14.70
C GLY A 18 -8.35 4.88 14.13
N PRO A 19 -9.52 5.09 14.74
CA PRO A 19 -10.47 6.11 14.26
C PRO A 19 -9.87 7.52 14.19
N GLU A 20 -8.96 7.85 15.10
CA GLU A 20 -8.27 9.14 15.16
C GLU A 20 -7.30 9.39 14.00
N ASP A 21 -6.88 8.33 13.30
CA ASP A 21 -5.93 8.42 12.20
C ASP A 21 -6.61 8.65 10.84
N LEU A 22 -7.93 8.47 10.73
CA LEU A 22 -8.62 8.44 9.44
C LEU A 22 -8.52 9.77 8.68
N ALA A 23 -8.51 10.90 9.39
CA ALA A 23 -8.35 12.20 8.74
C ALA A 23 -6.98 12.33 8.06
N VAL A 24 -5.90 11.92 8.72
CA VAL A 24 -4.56 11.96 8.13
C VAL A 24 -4.39 10.91 7.03
N VAL A 25 -5.03 9.75 7.16
CA VAL A 25 -5.07 8.75 6.07
C VAL A 25 -5.74 9.33 4.85
N ALA A 26 -6.90 10.01 5.00
CA ALA A 26 -7.58 10.68 3.89
C ALA A 26 -6.68 11.72 3.21
N ASP A 27 -5.94 12.51 3.97
CA ASP A 27 -4.99 13.49 3.42
C ASP A 27 -3.87 12.79 2.62
N MET A 28 -3.32 11.71 3.13
CA MET A 28 -2.27 10.96 2.44
C MET A 28 -2.79 10.28 1.18
N VAL A 29 -4.03 9.77 1.18
CA VAL A 29 -4.70 9.25 -0.02
C VAL A 29 -4.85 10.35 -1.06
N GLY A 30 -5.23 11.55 -0.65
CA GLY A 30 -5.31 12.72 -1.53
C GLY A 30 -3.96 13.10 -2.15
N GLN A 31 -2.90 13.07 -1.37
CA GLN A 31 -1.55 13.35 -1.84
C GLN A 31 -1.04 12.30 -2.83
N LEU A 32 -1.31 11.02 -2.58
CA LEU A 32 -0.95 9.94 -3.50
C LEU A 32 -1.72 10.06 -4.82
N ALA A 33 -3.02 10.34 -4.75
CA ALA A 33 -3.84 10.56 -5.95
C ALA A 33 -3.30 11.73 -6.78
N ALA A 34 -2.99 12.86 -6.15
CA ALA A 34 -2.42 14.02 -6.81
C ALA A 34 -1.09 13.71 -7.50
N TYR A 35 -0.24 12.91 -6.88
CA TYR A 35 1.02 12.46 -7.46
C TYR A 35 0.81 11.67 -8.77
N HIS A 36 -0.30 10.91 -8.86
CA HIS A 36 -0.69 10.16 -10.05
C HIS A 36 -1.57 10.96 -11.04
N GLY A 37 -1.80 12.24 -10.79
CA GLY A 37 -2.63 13.09 -11.64
C GLY A 37 -4.13 12.94 -11.42
N ASP A 38 -4.54 12.29 -10.34
CA ASP A 38 -5.93 12.10 -9.93
C ASP A 38 -6.33 13.06 -8.82
N THR A 39 -7.64 13.12 -8.57
CA THR A 39 -8.22 13.84 -7.43
C THR A 39 -8.98 12.84 -6.56
N ALA A 40 -8.56 12.68 -5.32
CA ALA A 40 -9.27 11.82 -4.38
C ALA A 40 -10.56 12.50 -3.89
N SER A 41 -11.60 11.69 -3.73
CA SER A 41 -12.89 12.12 -3.19
C SER A 41 -13.33 11.32 -1.96
N VAL A 42 -12.45 10.48 -1.43
CA VAL A 42 -12.74 9.62 -0.29
C VAL A 42 -13.04 10.44 0.97
N THR A 43 -14.06 10.03 1.70
CA THR A 43 -14.45 10.63 2.97
C THR A 43 -13.93 9.81 4.16
N VAL A 44 -13.85 10.45 5.33
CA VAL A 44 -13.51 9.76 6.59
C VAL A 44 -14.51 8.64 6.90
N GLN A 45 -15.81 8.84 6.60
CA GLN A 45 -16.85 7.84 6.80
C GLN A 45 -16.65 6.62 5.90
N GLU A 46 -16.26 6.83 4.64
CA GLU A 46 -15.95 5.74 3.71
C GLU A 46 -14.71 4.97 4.16
N LEU A 47 -13.67 5.65 4.63
CA LEU A 47 -12.49 5.00 5.20
C LEU A 47 -12.84 4.22 6.47
N ALA A 48 -13.69 4.76 7.35
CA ALA A 48 -14.14 4.05 8.55
C ALA A 48 -14.86 2.75 8.19
N ARG A 49 -15.76 2.80 7.21
CA ARG A 49 -16.47 1.62 6.71
C ARG A 49 -15.52 0.56 6.18
N ASP A 50 -14.58 0.97 5.34
CA ASP A 50 -13.74 0.04 4.57
C ASP A 50 -12.51 -0.46 5.33
N ILE A 51 -12.06 0.27 6.36
CA ILE A 51 -10.86 -0.07 7.14
C ILE A 51 -11.22 -0.61 8.52
N LEU A 52 -12.16 0.06 9.23
CA LEU A 52 -12.47 -0.21 10.63
C LEU A 52 -13.81 -0.93 10.84
N GLY A 53 -14.60 -1.08 9.79
CA GLY A 53 -15.91 -1.72 9.88
C GLY A 53 -15.81 -3.22 10.23
N PRO A 54 -16.96 -3.86 10.51
CA PRO A 54 -17.00 -5.29 10.88
C PRO A 54 -16.60 -6.22 9.73
N ASP A 55 -16.66 -5.73 8.49
CA ASP A 55 -16.26 -6.45 7.27
C ASP A 55 -15.31 -5.56 6.45
N PRO A 56 -14.07 -5.38 6.91
CA PRO A 56 -13.15 -4.46 6.25
C PRO A 56 -12.76 -4.95 4.85
N TRP A 57 -12.80 -4.03 3.88
CA TRP A 57 -12.39 -4.29 2.50
C TRP A 57 -10.89 -4.06 2.27
N VAL A 58 -10.29 -3.21 3.09
CA VAL A 58 -8.89 -2.80 2.95
C VAL A 58 -8.22 -2.88 4.31
N GLN A 59 -7.05 -3.48 4.36
CA GLN A 59 -6.19 -3.45 5.54
C GLN A 59 -5.13 -2.37 5.34
N VAL A 60 -5.05 -1.41 6.26
CA VAL A 60 -4.07 -0.34 6.22
C VAL A 60 -3.00 -0.53 7.28
N LEU A 61 -1.76 -0.34 6.88
CA LEU A 61 -0.60 -0.24 7.77
C LEU A 61 -0.11 1.20 7.73
N LEU A 62 -0.01 1.82 8.89
CA LEU A 62 0.40 3.21 9.04
C LEU A 62 1.83 3.26 9.58
N ALA A 63 2.70 3.97 8.90
CA ALA A 63 4.04 4.25 9.38
C ALA A 63 4.03 5.58 10.13
N GLU A 64 4.56 5.59 11.36
CA GLU A 64 4.72 6.81 12.12
C GLU A 64 6.14 6.98 12.65
N HIS A 65 6.57 8.24 12.68
CA HIS A 65 7.84 8.64 13.24
C HIS A 65 7.58 9.68 14.33
N ARG A 66 7.99 9.36 15.57
CA ARG A 66 7.75 10.22 16.75
C ARG A 66 6.28 10.61 16.90
N GLY A 67 5.38 9.64 16.72
CA GLY A 67 3.94 9.86 16.84
C GLY A 67 3.28 10.57 15.65
N VAL A 68 4.03 10.89 14.59
CA VAL A 68 3.50 11.54 13.39
C VAL A 68 3.42 10.53 12.24
N PRO A 69 2.22 10.33 11.63
CA PRO A 69 2.10 9.49 10.44
C PRO A 69 2.91 10.05 9.26
N VAL A 70 3.74 9.20 8.65
CA VAL A 70 4.65 9.59 7.57
C VAL A 70 4.48 8.77 6.30
N GLY A 71 3.60 7.78 6.31
CA GLY A 71 3.30 6.94 5.16
C GLY A 71 2.32 5.84 5.50
N TYR A 72 1.83 5.15 4.49
CA TYR A 72 0.92 4.02 4.66
C TYR A 72 1.02 3.02 3.52
N ALA A 73 0.61 1.79 3.79
CA ALA A 73 0.29 0.78 2.80
C ALA A 73 -1.17 0.38 2.93
N ALA A 74 -1.86 0.21 1.80
CA ALA A 74 -3.22 -0.31 1.75
C ALA A 74 -3.21 -1.66 1.05
N LEU A 75 -3.71 -2.69 1.71
CA LEU A 75 -3.66 -4.08 1.27
C LEU A 75 -5.06 -4.59 0.97
N THR A 76 -5.23 -5.24 -0.18
CA THR A 76 -6.48 -5.87 -0.59
C THR A 76 -6.28 -7.35 -0.86
N PRO A 77 -7.22 -8.22 -0.46
CA PRO A 77 -7.13 -9.65 -0.74
C PRO A 77 -7.20 -9.96 -2.22
N MET A 78 -6.40 -10.95 -2.62
CA MET A 78 -6.35 -11.51 -3.97
C MET A 78 -6.44 -13.03 -3.89
N ALA A 79 -6.91 -13.65 -4.95
CA ALA A 79 -6.95 -15.11 -5.06
C ALA A 79 -6.61 -15.57 -6.48
N GLN A 80 -5.84 -16.63 -6.55
CA GLN A 80 -5.68 -17.46 -7.75
C GLN A 80 -6.37 -18.80 -7.47
N MET A 81 -7.70 -18.81 -7.69
CA MET A 81 -8.55 -19.93 -7.29
C MET A 81 -8.12 -21.24 -7.95
N GLN A 82 -7.69 -21.18 -9.23
CA GLN A 82 -7.23 -22.34 -9.98
C GLN A 82 -6.00 -23.03 -9.38
N PHE A 83 -5.23 -22.33 -8.55
CA PHE A 83 -4.05 -22.86 -7.87
C PHE A 83 -4.23 -22.99 -6.36
N GLY A 84 -5.41 -22.65 -5.81
CA GLY A 84 -5.65 -22.63 -4.38
C GLY A 84 -4.77 -21.64 -3.62
N ARG A 85 -4.37 -20.54 -4.26
CA ARG A 85 -3.46 -19.57 -3.68
C ARG A 85 -4.16 -18.29 -3.27
N ARG A 86 -3.84 -17.81 -2.07
CA ARG A 86 -4.24 -16.51 -1.56
C ARG A 86 -3.09 -15.53 -1.70
N GLY A 87 -3.41 -14.27 -1.96
CA GLY A 87 -2.44 -13.19 -2.00
C GLY A 87 -2.98 -11.92 -1.35
N LEU A 88 -2.08 -10.98 -1.12
CA LEU A 88 -2.42 -9.59 -0.88
C LEU A 88 -1.84 -8.73 -1.98
N ASP A 89 -2.59 -7.72 -2.39
CA ASP A 89 -2.11 -6.68 -3.29
C ASP A 89 -1.87 -5.40 -2.50
N MET A 90 -0.69 -4.81 -2.69
CA MET A 90 -0.41 -3.46 -2.18
C MET A 90 -1.06 -2.45 -3.12
N HIS A 91 -2.35 -2.20 -2.89
CA HIS A 91 -3.15 -1.25 -3.67
C HIS A 91 -2.60 0.17 -3.60
N HIS A 92 -2.13 0.58 -2.42
CA HIS A 92 -1.42 1.83 -2.21
C HIS A 92 -0.13 1.60 -1.40
N LEU A 93 0.92 2.32 -1.78
CA LEU A 93 2.13 2.51 -0.99
C LEU A 93 2.53 3.98 -1.11
N TYR A 94 2.49 4.69 0.01
CA TYR A 94 2.77 6.12 0.07
C TYR A 94 3.73 6.47 1.19
N VAL A 95 4.68 7.35 0.89
CA VAL A 95 5.59 7.95 1.86
C VAL A 95 5.54 9.47 1.66
N ALA A 96 5.34 10.20 2.75
CA ALA A 96 5.32 11.66 2.73
C ALA A 96 6.64 12.22 2.20
N GLU A 97 6.57 13.29 1.42
CA GLU A 97 7.70 13.84 0.68
C GLU A 97 8.94 14.09 1.56
N GLY A 98 8.76 14.70 2.72
CA GLY A 98 9.87 14.98 3.66
C GLY A 98 10.47 13.75 4.36
N HIS A 99 9.90 12.57 4.15
CA HIS A 99 10.31 11.31 4.78
C HIS A 99 10.77 10.24 3.79
N ARG A 100 10.88 10.60 2.51
CA ARG A 100 11.41 9.70 1.47
C ARG A 100 12.91 9.51 1.62
N GLY A 101 13.41 8.35 1.18
CA GLY A 101 14.82 8.00 1.31
C GLY A 101 15.27 7.63 2.73
N LYS A 102 14.35 7.45 3.66
CA LYS A 102 14.62 7.13 5.08
C LYS A 102 14.17 5.72 5.48
N GLY A 103 13.92 4.85 4.51
CA GLY A 103 13.56 3.45 4.75
C GLY A 103 12.08 3.19 5.05
N VAL A 104 11.20 4.20 5.01
CA VAL A 104 9.77 4.06 5.33
C VAL A 104 9.08 3.10 4.36
N GLY A 105 9.30 3.27 3.06
CA GLY A 105 8.70 2.39 2.04
C GLY A 105 9.13 0.93 2.19
N LYS A 106 10.41 0.68 2.42
CA LYS A 106 10.94 -0.67 2.68
C LYS A 106 10.34 -1.28 3.93
N ALA A 107 10.18 -0.50 5.01
CA ALA A 107 9.55 -0.95 6.23
C ALA A 107 8.08 -1.31 6.04
N LEU A 108 7.32 -0.51 5.29
CA LEU A 108 5.93 -0.79 4.93
C LEU A 108 5.81 -2.06 4.08
N ILE A 109 6.69 -2.27 3.13
CA ILE A 109 6.73 -3.51 2.33
C ILE A 109 7.04 -4.71 3.21
N ALA A 110 8.03 -4.63 4.09
CA ALA A 110 8.39 -5.72 5.01
C ALA A 110 7.22 -6.07 5.95
N ALA A 111 6.54 -5.06 6.50
CA ALA A 111 5.35 -5.26 7.32
C ALA A 111 4.20 -5.89 6.52
N SER A 112 4.00 -5.47 5.27
CA SER A 112 2.98 -6.06 4.38
C SER A 112 3.27 -7.54 4.08
N ARG A 113 4.53 -7.90 3.87
CA ARG A 113 4.95 -9.31 3.72
C ARG A 113 4.66 -10.12 4.98
N HIS A 114 4.92 -9.55 6.14
CA HIS A 114 4.63 -10.19 7.43
C HIS A 114 3.13 -10.44 7.59
N VAL A 115 2.30 -9.44 7.31
CA VAL A 115 0.83 -9.56 7.35
C VAL A 115 0.36 -10.64 6.37
N ALA A 116 0.87 -10.64 5.14
CA ALA A 116 0.50 -11.62 4.13
C ALA A 116 0.80 -13.06 4.60
N ARG A 117 1.99 -13.28 5.16
CA ARG A 117 2.37 -14.60 5.71
C ARG A 117 1.47 -15.01 6.88
N ALA A 118 1.19 -14.10 7.81
CA ALA A 118 0.32 -14.35 8.96
C ALA A 118 -1.11 -14.73 8.55
N ARG A 119 -1.57 -14.21 7.40
CA ARG A 119 -2.88 -14.53 6.80
C ARG A 119 -2.87 -15.78 5.91
N GLY A 120 -1.77 -16.50 5.82
CA GLY A 120 -1.64 -17.69 5.00
C GLY A 120 -1.55 -17.40 3.50
N CYS A 121 -1.14 -16.20 3.12
CA CYS A 121 -0.96 -15.83 1.72
C CYS A 121 0.30 -16.44 1.12
N HIS A 122 0.26 -16.72 -0.17
CA HIS A 122 1.34 -17.30 -0.93
C HIS A 122 2.16 -16.24 -1.70
N TYR A 123 1.58 -15.04 -1.89
CA TYR A 123 2.23 -13.96 -2.61
C TYR A 123 1.75 -12.59 -2.11
N LEU A 124 2.59 -11.60 -2.33
CA LEU A 124 2.29 -10.17 -2.23
C LEU A 124 2.56 -9.56 -3.60
N SER A 125 1.59 -8.84 -4.14
CA SER A 125 1.74 -8.15 -5.42
C SER A 125 1.71 -6.64 -5.23
N VAL A 126 2.23 -5.92 -6.20
CA VAL A 126 2.18 -4.47 -6.27
C VAL A 126 2.20 -4.03 -7.73
N GLY A 127 1.33 -3.10 -8.08
CA GLY A 127 1.36 -2.44 -9.37
C GLY A 127 2.01 -1.06 -9.26
N THR A 128 2.58 -0.58 -10.35
CA THR A 128 3.09 0.78 -10.44
C THR A 128 2.96 1.31 -11.86
N HIS A 129 2.96 2.63 -11.98
CA HIS A 129 2.93 3.26 -13.30
C HIS A 129 4.19 2.89 -14.10
N PRO A 130 4.06 2.63 -15.42
CA PRO A 130 5.21 2.23 -16.26
C PRO A 130 6.37 3.22 -16.22
N GLU A 131 6.11 4.50 -16.00
CA GLU A 131 7.12 5.55 -15.93
C GLU A 131 7.73 5.73 -14.54
N ASN A 132 7.17 5.10 -13.50
CA ASN A 132 7.70 5.16 -12.14
C ASN A 132 8.89 4.21 -11.97
N ARG A 133 10.01 4.58 -12.56
CA ARG A 133 11.23 3.75 -12.56
C ARG A 133 11.85 3.61 -11.17
N GLN A 134 11.68 4.62 -10.31
CA GLN A 134 12.20 4.56 -8.94
C GLN A 134 11.49 3.46 -8.13
N ALA A 135 10.17 3.40 -8.19
CA ALA A 135 9.41 2.34 -7.52
C ALA A 135 9.78 0.95 -8.08
N GLN A 136 9.90 0.82 -9.40
CA GLN A 136 10.30 -0.44 -10.03
C GLN A 136 11.66 -0.92 -9.54
N ARG A 137 12.64 -0.04 -9.41
CA ARG A 137 13.97 -0.39 -8.87
C ARG A 137 13.89 -0.87 -7.41
N ILE A 138 13.04 -0.26 -6.59
CA ILE A 138 12.84 -0.68 -5.20
C ILE A 138 12.23 -2.08 -5.16
N TYR A 139 11.22 -2.34 -5.97
CA TYR A 139 10.58 -3.67 -6.02
C TYR A 139 11.53 -4.74 -6.53
N ASP A 140 12.29 -4.47 -7.60
CA ASP A 140 13.33 -5.38 -8.09
C ASP A 140 14.37 -5.69 -7.00
N ALA A 141 14.85 -4.67 -6.29
CA ALA A 141 15.83 -4.82 -5.21
C ALA A 141 15.28 -5.60 -4.00
N MET A 142 13.98 -5.55 -3.76
CA MET A 142 13.32 -6.27 -2.66
C MET A 142 12.88 -7.68 -3.04
N GLY A 143 13.16 -8.14 -4.25
CA GLY A 143 12.91 -9.51 -4.69
C GLY A 143 11.52 -9.74 -5.27
N PHE A 144 10.80 -8.68 -5.68
CA PHE A 144 9.58 -8.85 -6.45
C PHE A 144 9.93 -9.31 -7.86
N GLU A 145 9.19 -10.29 -8.35
CA GLU A 145 9.30 -10.76 -9.73
C GLU A 145 8.38 -9.92 -10.61
N ARG A 146 8.91 -9.39 -11.70
CA ARG A 146 8.12 -8.62 -12.67
C ARG A 146 7.23 -9.54 -13.48
N SER A 147 5.96 -9.17 -13.64
CA SER A 147 5.01 -9.86 -14.51
C SER A 147 4.27 -8.85 -15.38
N ASP A 148 3.95 -9.29 -16.60
CA ASP A 148 3.12 -8.48 -17.49
C ASP A 148 1.64 -8.59 -17.11
N PRO A 149 0.84 -7.52 -17.31
CA PRO A 149 -0.60 -7.56 -17.08
C PRO A 149 -1.28 -8.60 -17.97
N PRO A 150 -2.26 -9.35 -17.44
CA PRO A 150 -2.91 -10.45 -18.19
C PRO A 150 -4.00 -9.96 -19.15
N GLY A 151 -3.75 -8.95 -19.96
CA GLY A 151 -4.71 -8.47 -20.95
C GLY A 151 -5.73 -7.46 -20.40
N PRO A 152 -6.67 -6.99 -21.25
CA PRO A 152 -7.60 -5.93 -20.89
C PRO A 152 -8.61 -6.40 -19.82
N ARG A 153 -8.97 -5.48 -18.94
CA ARG A 153 -10.00 -5.69 -17.93
C ARG A 153 -11.20 -4.81 -18.24
N PHE A 154 -12.39 -5.34 -17.97
CA PHE A 154 -13.66 -4.64 -18.19
C PHE A 154 -14.35 -4.43 -16.84
N ARG A 155 -15.02 -3.30 -16.68
CA ARG A 155 -15.86 -3.01 -15.52
C ARG A 155 -17.17 -2.41 -15.97
N ILE A 156 -18.21 -2.66 -15.21
CA ILE A 156 -19.49 -1.98 -15.34
C ILE A 156 -19.76 -1.22 -14.03
N PRO A 157 -20.01 0.10 -14.08
CA PRO A 157 -20.43 0.84 -12.89
C PRO A 157 -21.76 0.31 -12.39
N LEU A 158 -21.87 0.13 -11.06
CA LEU A 158 -23.14 -0.21 -10.42
C LEU A 158 -23.72 1.10 -9.90
N GLY A 159 -24.78 1.58 -10.56
CA GLY A 159 -25.50 2.77 -10.11
C GLY A 159 -26.18 2.50 -8.76
N ALA A 160 -26.45 3.57 -8.00
CA ALA A 160 -27.35 3.47 -6.87
C ALA A 160 -28.72 2.97 -7.39
N GLU A 161 -29.18 1.83 -6.90
CA GLU A 161 -30.57 1.41 -7.17
C GLU A 161 -31.51 2.44 -6.58
N ALA A 162 -32.42 2.90 -7.42
CA ALA A 162 -33.48 3.82 -6.99
C ALA A 162 -34.45 3.12 -6.03
#